data_6c1f3136c18a24c5641298027c336c1e
#
_entry.id   6c1f3136c18a24c5641298027c336c1e
#
_cell.length_a   1.000
_cell.length_b   1.000
_cell.length_c   1.000
_cell.angle_alpha   90.00
_cell.angle_beta   90.00
_cell.angle_gamma   90.00
#
_symmetry.space_group_name_H-M   'P 1'
#
loop_
_entity.id
_entity.type
_entity.pdbx_description
1 polymer ?
#
loop_
_entity_poly.entity_id
_entity_poly.type
_entity_poly.pdbx_seq_one_letter_code
_entity_poly.pdbx_strand_id
1 'polypeptide(L)'
;MARILVLADDLTGANATGARFARGGMRVASVDADHAAEAAAAYDVVVANLDSRHLDPRRAAALVGSAVRGLWPVDLVVKRTDTTLRGNVGAELEAAWRAVRERTPAERAVRVLFAPAHPASGRITAGGVQLLDGVPLERTQLALDPLNPMRTSVVADILAEQTSLAVRHVPIGDVTGPGLAGALAAGDEPVVLCDAVTEEQLADTARAAAEVHRRDGTVWVAADPGPCGAMLARALGLRGLAPDPGPLLAVVGSATELTRRQLAAVAEDETVRFVEVDPVRCAGDPAYRADTARTLARALAGHRFPGAVVVRTRASAGDVVRIPADQRRALPGRLAGLVAEAVAESAPSALFTSGGDVTSAVLAALGVRALDVGGELVPLAVYGRLDGSPLHGAPIITKGGLVGDDGTLAHCLARLRETVHDDRRAVTARVPHQGREDD
;
A
#
# COMPACT_ATOMS: atom_id res chain seq x y z
N MET A 1 15.32 4.37 8.98
CA MET A 1 15.33 5.75 8.46
C MET A 1 14.33 5.82 7.32
N ALA A 2 13.55 6.89 7.21
CA ALA A 2 12.55 7.01 6.16
C ALA A 2 13.19 6.89 4.77
N ARG A 3 12.48 6.23 3.86
CA ARG A 3 12.91 6.05 2.45
C ARG A 3 12.36 7.13 1.54
N ILE A 4 11.22 7.74 1.92
CA ILE A 4 10.52 8.73 1.10
C ILE A 4 10.24 9.96 1.96
N LEU A 5 10.59 11.12 1.43
CA LEU A 5 10.25 12.42 1.98
C LEU A 5 9.22 13.11 1.10
N VAL A 6 8.06 13.40 1.65
CA VAL A 6 7.03 14.22 1.02
C VAL A 6 7.02 15.59 1.67
N LEU A 7 7.09 16.64 0.86
CA LEU A 7 7.10 18.05 1.29
C LEU A 7 5.78 18.68 0.87
N ALA A 8 4.90 18.93 1.81
CA ALA A 8 3.56 19.46 1.56
C ALA A 8 3.45 20.92 1.99
N ASP A 9 2.77 21.72 1.19
CA ASP A 9 2.53 23.14 1.42
C ASP A 9 1.37 23.40 2.40
N ASP A 10 0.50 22.39 2.62
CA ASP A 10 -0.60 22.44 3.57
C ASP A 10 -0.90 21.05 4.18
N LEU A 11 -1.56 21.05 5.35
CA LEU A 11 -1.88 19.84 6.10
C LEU A 11 -2.88 18.92 5.38
N THR A 12 -3.88 19.49 4.70
CA THR A 12 -4.88 18.69 3.96
C THR A 12 -4.22 17.88 2.85
N GLY A 13 -3.34 18.52 2.10
CA GLY A 13 -2.56 17.87 1.07
C GLY A 13 -1.53 16.90 1.60
N ALA A 14 -0.91 17.20 2.74
CA ALA A 14 -0.02 16.29 3.44
C ALA A 14 -0.73 14.97 3.74
N ASN A 15 -1.86 15.04 4.41
CA ASN A 15 -2.65 13.87 4.79
C ASN A 15 -3.19 13.08 3.59
N ALA A 16 -3.69 13.76 2.55
CA ALA A 16 -4.19 13.12 1.34
C ALA A 16 -3.08 12.37 0.59
N THR A 17 -1.88 12.95 0.50
CA THR A 17 -0.72 12.30 -0.11
C THR A 17 -0.23 11.15 0.73
N GLY A 18 -0.11 11.32 2.04
CA GLY A 18 0.27 10.27 2.98
C GLY A 18 -0.64 9.04 2.89
N ALA A 19 -1.95 9.24 2.75
CA ALA A 19 -2.92 8.16 2.60
C ALA A 19 -2.70 7.31 1.33
N ARG A 20 -2.13 7.87 0.25
CA ARG A 20 -1.79 7.12 -0.97
C ARG A 20 -0.61 6.17 -0.76
N PHE A 21 0.42 6.62 -0.05
CA PHE A 21 1.54 5.76 0.34
C PHE A 21 1.13 4.67 1.33
N ALA A 22 0.27 5.01 2.30
CA ALA A 22 -0.26 4.06 3.29
C ALA A 22 -1.07 2.95 2.62
N ARG A 23 -1.89 3.26 1.61
CA ARG A 23 -2.59 2.25 0.79
C ARG A 23 -1.63 1.32 0.03
N GLY A 24 -0.43 1.78 -0.27
CA GLY A 24 0.66 0.97 -0.82
C GLY A 24 1.38 0.09 0.21
N GLY A 25 0.91 0.04 1.46
CA GLY A 25 1.47 -0.79 2.53
C GLY A 25 2.70 -0.20 3.23
N MET A 26 2.97 1.10 3.03
CA MET A 26 4.05 1.81 3.74
C MET A 26 3.56 2.39 5.06
N ARG A 27 4.45 2.46 6.04
CA ARG A 27 4.21 3.19 7.30
C ARG A 27 4.45 4.67 7.04
N VAL A 28 3.46 5.48 7.29
CA VAL A 28 3.46 6.90 6.94
C VAL A 28 3.22 7.75 8.18
N ALA A 29 4.08 8.72 8.42
CA ALA A 29 3.82 9.82 9.36
C ALA A 29 3.57 11.11 8.59
N SER A 30 2.48 11.80 8.92
CA SER A 30 2.25 13.21 8.54
C SER A 30 2.51 14.05 9.77
N VAL A 31 3.51 14.92 9.69
CA VAL A 31 4.01 15.70 10.83
C VAL A 31 4.35 17.12 10.41
N ASP A 32 4.38 18.05 11.36
CA ASP A 32 4.99 19.34 11.11
C ASP A 32 6.50 19.19 10.87
N ALA A 33 7.07 20.09 10.08
CA ALA A 33 8.46 19.99 9.61
C ALA A 33 9.49 19.78 10.73
N ASP A 34 9.26 20.38 11.90
CA ASP A 34 10.15 20.29 13.06
C ASP A 34 10.24 18.88 13.65
N HIS A 35 9.23 18.05 13.46
CA HIS A 35 9.18 16.66 13.92
C HIS A 35 9.58 15.63 12.86
N ALA A 36 9.91 16.07 11.65
CA ALA A 36 10.17 15.19 10.52
C ALA A 36 11.39 14.27 10.74
N ALA A 37 12.43 14.76 11.39
CA ALA A 37 13.65 13.99 11.70
C ALA A 37 13.38 12.86 12.70
N GLU A 38 12.57 13.12 13.72
CA GLU A 38 12.14 12.11 14.70
C GLU A 38 11.29 11.02 14.03
N ALA A 39 10.30 11.43 13.23
CA ALA A 39 9.45 10.53 12.49
C ALA A 39 10.24 9.65 11.51
N ALA A 40 11.30 10.15 10.90
CA ALA A 40 12.10 9.42 9.93
C ALA A 40 12.80 8.17 10.51
N ALA A 41 12.98 8.10 11.82
CA ALA A 41 13.54 6.93 12.48
C ALA A 41 12.55 5.72 12.50
N ALA A 42 11.24 6.01 12.53
CA ALA A 42 10.20 5.02 12.78
C ALA A 42 9.32 4.70 11.55
N TYR A 43 9.29 5.57 10.53
CA TYR A 43 8.38 5.47 9.40
C TYR A 43 9.12 5.29 8.07
N ASP A 44 8.46 4.65 7.11
CA ASP A 44 9.00 4.47 5.75
C ASP A 44 8.84 5.73 4.90
N VAL A 45 7.78 6.48 5.15
CA VAL A 45 7.44 7.75 4.50
C VAL A 45 7.19 8.81 5.56
N VAL A 46 7.88 9.92 5.45
CA VAL A 46 7.62 11.12 6.23
C VAL A 46 7.00 12.17 5.32
N VAL A 47 5.81 12.62 5.67
CA VAL A 47 5.14 13.75 5.04
C VAL A 47 5.32 14.95 5.95
N ALA A 48 6.24 15.85 5.59
CA ALA A 48 6.48 17.09 6.30
C ALA A 48 5.51 18.16 5.83
N ASN A 49 4.60 18.57 6.72
CA ASN A 49 3.77 19.75 6.52
C ASN A 49 4.62 21.00 6.76
N LEU A 50 4.81 21.80 5.72
CA LEU A 50 5.63 23.03 5.79
C LEU A 50 4.76 24.27 6.08
N ASP A 51 3.45 24.16 5.92
CA ASP A 51 2.50 25.29 6.02
C ASP A 51 2.98 26.53 5.23
N SER A 52 3.50 26.28 4.02
CA SER A 52 4.25 27.25 3.23
C SER A 52 3.44 27.95 2.14
N ARG A 53 2.19 27.51 1.90
CA ARG A 53 1.36 28.00 0.77
C ARG A 53 1.25 29.52 0.72
N HIS A 54 1.12 30.16 1.88
CA HIS A 54 0.89 31.60 1.99
C HIS A 54 2.12 32.38 2.46
N LEU A 55 3.28 31.72 2.52
CA LEU A 55 4.54 32.39 2.86
C LEU A 55 5.13 33.13 1.65
N ASP A 56 6.09 34.03 1.93
CA ASP A 56 6.96 34.56 0.89
C ASP A 56 7.69 33.42 0.15
N PRO A 57 7.82 33.46 -1.19
CA PRO A 57 8.44 32.38 -1.97
C PRO A 57 9.86 31.99 -1.52
N ARG A 58 10.69 32.96 -1.08
CA ARG A 58 12.04 32.67 -0.59
C ARG A 58 12.01 31.90 0.74
N ARG A 59 11.06 32.23 1.61
CA ARG A 59 10.88 31.53 2.87
C ARG A 59 10.35 30.12 2.66
N ALA A 60 9.37 29.95 1.77
CA ALA A 60 8.86 28.64 1.38
C ALA A 60 9.97 27.75 0.81
N ALA A 61 10.77 28.28 -0.13
CA ALA A 61 11.92 27.60 -0.70
C ALA A 61 12.97 27.20 0.37
N ALA A 62 13.23 28.07 1.34
CA ALA A 62 14.18 27.79 2.42
C ALA A 62 13.73 26.63 3.31
N LEU A 63 12.43 26.54 3.64
CA LEU A 63 11.85 25.43 4.39
C LEU A 63 11.99 24.11 3.64
N VAL A 64 11.63 24.08 2.35
CA VAL A 64 11.79 22.91 1.47
C VAL A 64 13.25 22.44 1.45
N GLY A 65 14.19 23.34 1.15
CA GLY A 65 15.60 23.00 1.10
C GLY A 65 16.13 22.51 2.44
N SER A 66 15.70 23.09 3.56
CA SER A 66 16.07 22.66 4.90
C SER A 66 15.58 21.25 5.22
N ALA A 67 14.31 20.96 4.90
CA ALA A 67 13.72 19.64 5.14
C ALA A 67 14.42 18.55 4.33
N VAL A 68 14.71 18.78 3.03
CA VAL A 68 15.51 17.84 2.23
C VAL A 68 16.88 17.61 2.84
N ARG A 69 17.58 18.68 3.24
CA ARG A 69 18.91 18.58 3.83
C ARG A 69 18.91 17.82 5.16
N GLY A 70 17.92 18.04 5.99
CA GLY A 70 17.81 17.44 7.33
C GLY A 70 17.48 15.96 7.31
N LEU A 71 16.79 15.48 6.26
CA LEU A 71 16.33 14.09 6.14
C LEU A 71 17.12 13.23 5.15
N TRP A 72 18.11 13.82 4.48
CA TRP A 72 18.95 13.08 3.55
C TRP A 72 19.86 12.05 4.26
N PRO A 73 20.08 10.85 3.70
CA PRO A 73 19.61 10.37 2.39
C PRO A 73 18.22 9.77 2.43
N VAL A 74 17.45 9.99 1.34
CA VAL A 74 16.18 9.33 1.06
C VAL A 74 16.17 8.80 -0.38
N ASP A 75 15.38 7.77 -0.65
CA ASP A 75 15.31 7.15 -1.99
C ASP A 75 14.46 7.99 -2.95
N LEU A 76 13.49 8.75 -2.44
CA LEU A 76 12.60 9.60 -3.24
C LEU A 76 12.21 10.84 -2.46
N VAL A 77 12.31 12.00 -3.12
CA VAL A 77 11.71 13.26 -2.68
C VAL A 77 10.47 13.55 -3.51
N VAL A 78 9.37 13.84 -2.84
CA VAL A 78 8.09 14.24 -3.45
C VAL A 78 7.74 15.63 -2.99
N LYS A 79 7.71 16.60 -3.89
CA LYS A 79 7.15 17.93 -3.63
C LYS A 79 5.64 17.88 -3.92
N ARG A 80 4.84 17.77 -2.88
CA ARG A 80 3.38 17.83 -3.02
C ARG A 80 2.94 19.25 -3.36
N THR A 81 2.20 19.40 -4.47
CA THR A 81 1.65 20.68 -4.93
C THR A 81 0.16 20.77 -4.66
N ASP A 82 -0.37 21.99 -4.55
CA ASP A 82 -1.83 22.19 -4.59
C ASP A 82 -2.42 21.64 -5.90
N THR A 83 -3.61 21.05 -5.83
CA THR A 83 -4.27 20.44 -7.02
C THR A 83 -4.64 21.45 -8.10
N THR A 84 -4.68 22.74 -7.75
CA THR A 84 -4.95 23.86 -8.64
C THR A 84 -3.75 24.82 -8.76
N LEU A 85 -2.57 24.36 -8.35
CA LEU A 85 -1.28 25.06 -8.48
C LEU A 85 -1.20 26.41 -7.75
N ARG A 86 -1.99 26.61 -6.69
CA ARG A 86 -1.88 27.80 -5.83
C ARG A 86 -0.63 27.75 -4.96
N GLY A 87 -0.15 28.90 -4.53
CA GLY A 87 0.97 29.06 -3.63
C GLY A 87 2.34 29.08 -4.31
N ASN A 88 3.36 28.61 -3.65
CA ASN A 88 4.77 28.78 -4.03
C ASN A 88 5.32 27.63 -4.90
N VAL A 89 4.53 27.15 -5.86
CA VAL A 89 4.82 25.92 -6.62
C VAL A 89 6.19 25.93 -7.28
N GLY A 90 6.52 27.00 -8.02
CA GLY A 90 7.82 27.10 -8.72
C GLY A 90 9.00 27.21 -7.77
N ALA A 91 8.89 28.07 -6.76
CA ALA A 91 9.97 28.30 -5.79
C ALA A 91 10.30 27.05 -4.94
N GLU A 92 9.26 26.34 -4.51
CA GLU A 92 9.41 25.13 -3.73
C GLU A 92 9.91 23.94 -4.56
N LEU A 93 9.45 23.82 -5.81
CA LEU A 93 9.92 22.82 -6.76
C LEU A 93 11.42 23.01 -7.04
N GLU A 94 11.84 24.24 -7.34
CA GLU A 94 13.26 24.56 -7.56
C GLU A 94 14.10 24.25 -6.32
N ALA A 95 13.63 24.61 -5.12
CA ALA A 95 14.33 24.34 -3.87
C ALA A 95 14.50 22.83 -3.60
N ALA A 96 13.48 22.03 -3.87
CA ALA A 96 13.55 20.57 -3.76
C ALA A 96 14.55 19.99 -4.76
N TRP A 97 14.48 20.40 -6.03
CA TRP A 97 15.39 19.97 -7.07
C TRP A 97 16.85 20.34 -6.73
N ARG A 98 17.13 21.59 -6.34
CA ARG A 98 18.47 22.04 -5.98
C ARG A 98 19.03 21.24 -4.81
N ALA A 99 18.24 21.05 -3.76
CA ALA A 99 18.70 20.33 -2.57
C ALA A 99 19.03 18.85 -2.86
N VAL A 100 18.31 18.20 -3.78
CA VAL A 100 18.63 16.85 -4.27
C VAL A 100 19.84 16.87 -5.19
N ARG A 101 19.93 17.84 -6.11
CA ARG A 101 21.06 17.99 -7.04
C ARG A 101 22.39 18.17 -6.32
N GLU A 102 22.43 18.99 -5.26
CA GLU A 102 23.60 19.22 -4.43
C GLU A 102 24.14 17.94 -3.74
N ARG A 103 23.30 16.92 -3.58
CA ARG A 103 23.61 15.66 -2.88
C ARG A 103 23.74 14.46 -3.80
N THR A 104 23.44 14.66 -5.05
CA THR A 104 23.55 13.62 -6.07
C THR A 104 24.90 13.77 -6.79
N PRO A 105 25.66 12.68 -7.03
CA PRO A 105 26.88 12.71 -7.80
C PRO A 105 26.72 13.44 -9.13
N ALA A 106 27.77 14.16 -9.58
CA ALA A 106 27.70 15.06 -10.73
C ALA A 106 27.33 14.35 -12.04
N GLU A 107 27.75 13.09 -12.19
CA GLU A 107 27.52 12.23 -13.33
C GLU A 107 26.07 11.73 -13.48
N ARG A 108 25.25 11.87 -12.44
CA ARG A 108 23.83 11.49 -12.47
C ARG A 108 22.96 12.70 -12.71
N ALA A 109 22.08 12.62 -13.68
CA ALA A 109 21.06 13.65 -13.90
C ALA A 109 20.05 13.69 -12.74
N VAL A 110 19.66 14.89 -12.31
CA VAL A 110 18.54 15.10 -11.40
C VAL A 110 17.49 15.92 -12.13
N ARG A 111 16.28 15.38 -12.21
CA ARG A 111 15.16 16.02 -12.91
C ARG A 111 13.91 15.98 -12.08
N VAL A 112 13.01 16.93 -12.29
CA VAL A 112 11.68 16.95 -11.69
C VAL A 112 10.71 16.28 -12.63
N LEU A 113 10.03 15.24 -12.16
CA LEU A 113 8.86 14.68 -12.82
C LEU A 113 7.64 15.45 -12.33
N PHE A 114 7.16 16.42 -13.12
CA PHE A 114 6.04 17.25 -12.75
C PHE A 114 4.76 16.78 -13.45
N ALA A 115 3.85 16.17 -12.69
CA ALA A 115 2.56 15.68 -13.17
C ALA A 115 1.43 16.28 -12.31
N PRO A 116 0.99 17.52 -12.57
CA PRO A 116 0.08 18.24 -11.68
C PRO A 116 -1.37 17.75 -11.72
N ALA A 117 -1.68 16.76 -12.54
CA ALA A 117 -3.01 16.20 -12.63
C ALA A 117 -3.42 15.37 -11.40
N HIS A 118 -4.72 15.42 -11.09
CA HIS A 118 -5.41 14.57 -10.13
C HIS A 118 -6.79 14.21 -10.70
N PRO A 119 -6.86 13.29 -11.68
CA PRO A 119 -8.08 13.03 -12.45
C PRO A 119 -9.26 12.61 -11.59
N ALA A 120 -9.04 11.79 -10.56
CA ALA A 120 -10.09 11.36 -9.63
C ALA A 120 -10.81 12.52 -8.90
N SER A 121 -10.24 13.73 -8.93
CA SER A 121 -10.83 14.92 -8.34
C SER A 121 -11.17 16.01 -9.40
N GLY A 122 -11.22 15.65 -10.68
CA GLY A 122 -11.53 16.57 -11.77
C GLY A 122 -10.40 17.54 -12.16
N ARG A 123 -9.17 17.32 -11.67
CA ARG A 123 -8.00 18.15 -12.06
C ARG A 123 -7.19 17.39 -13.09
N ILE A 124 -7.12 17.93 -14.30
CA ILE A 124 -6.40 17.31 -15.41
C ILE A 124 -5.44 18.31 -16.04
N THR A 125 -4.39 17.79 -16.67
CA THR A 125 -3.44 18.59 -17.46
C THR A 125 -3.50 18.13 -18.90
N ALA A 126 -3.79 19.01 -19.82
CA ALA A 126 -3.85 18.72 -21.25
C ALA A 126 -3.27 19.88 -22.07
N GLY A 127 -2.31 19.59 -22.96
CA GLY A 127 -1.60 20.60 -23.71
C GLY A 127 -0.79 21.57 -22.83
N GLY A 128 -0.30 21.13 -21.69
CA GLY A 128 0.40 21.96 -20.70
C GLY A 128 -0.52 22.93 -19.93
N VAL A 129 -1.83 22.76 -20.04
CA VAL A 129 -2.86 23.59 -19.39
C VAL A 129 -3.52 22.80 -18.26
N GLN A 130 -3.56 23.38 -17.05
CA GLN A 130 -4.26 22.80 -15.90
C GLN A 130 -5.75 23.18 -15.94
N LEU A 131 -6.61 22.18 -15.81
CA LEU A 131 -8.05 22.33 -15.86
C LEU A 131 -8.68 21.81 -14.55
N LEU A 132 -9.72 22.49 -14.08
CA LEU A 132 -10.60 22.08 -13.00
C LEU A 132 -11.98 21.79 -13.60
N ASP A 133 -12.41 20.52 -13.54
CA ASP A 133 -13.66 20.05 -14.14
C ASP A 133 -13.83 20.48 -15.62
N GLY A 134 -12.72 20.43 -16.38
CA GLY A 134 -12.66 20.82 -17.78
C GLY A 134 -12.57 22.33 -18.05
N VAL A 135 -12.52 23.15 -16.99
CA VAL A 135 -12.46 24.62 -17.11
C VAL A 135 -11.06 25.12 -16.76
N PRO A 136 -10.42 26.00 -17.55
CA PRO A 136 -9.17 26.68 -17.22
C PRO A 136 -9.24 27.39 -15.88
N LEU A 137 -8.15 27.33 -15.07
CA LEU A 137 -8.15 27.82 -13.68
C LEU A 137 -8.55 29.30 -13.57
N GLU A 138 -8.05 30.14 -14.47
CA GLU A 138 -8.36 31.59 -14.50
C GLU A 138 -9.80 31.90 -14.89
N ARG A 139 -10.56 30.87 -15.34
CA ARG A 139 -12.01 31.00 -15.66
C ARG A 139 -12.91 30.41 -14.59
N THR A 140 -12.31 29.90 -13.49
CA THR A 140 -13.03 29.38 -12.33
C THR A 140 -13.08 30.42 -11.22
N GLN A 141 -13.72 30.07 -10.11
CA GLN A 141 -13.68 30.89 -8.89
C GLN A 141 -12.26 31.14 -8.35
N LEU A 142 -11.27 30.35 -8.78
CA LEU A 142 -9.88 30.51 -8.36
C LEU A 142 -9.23 31.80 -8.86
N ALA A 143 -9.75 32.40 -9.93
CA ALA A 143 -9.34 33.73 -10.39
C ALA A 143 -9.60 34.81 -9.34
N LEU A 144 -10.56 34.57 -8.43
CA LEU A 144 -10.97 35.49 -7.36
C LEU A 144 -10.47 35.07 -5.97
N ASP A 145 -9.58 34.06 -5.91
CA ASP A 145 -8.97 33.64 -4.62
C ASP A 145 -8.23 34.85 -4.01
N PRO A 146 -8.58 35.26 -2.78
CA PRO A 146 -8.04 36.49 -2.20
C PRO A 146 -6.55 36.43 -1.86
N LEU A 147 -6.00 35.22 -1.71
CA LEU A 147 -4.60 35.02 -1.32
C LEU A 147 -3.73 34.55 -2.51
N ASN A 148 -4.30 33.73 -3.39
CA ASN A 148 -3.58 33.14 -4.53
C ASN A 148 -4.46 33.18 -5.79
N PRO A 149 -4.76 34.38 -6.36
CA PRO A 149 -5.60 34.47 -7.55
C PRO A 149 -4.89 33.84 -8.75
N MET A 150 -5.57 32.87 -9.39
CA MET A 150 -5.04 32.20 -10.58
C MET A 150 -5.28 33.08 -11.83
N ARG A 151 -4.18 33.48 -12.46
CA ARG A 151 -4.20 34.41 -13.63
C ARG A 151 -4.01 33.68 -14.95
N THR A 152 -3.48 32.49 -14.93
CA THR A 152 -3.24 31.61 -16.08
C THR A 152 -3.43 30.15 -15.68
N SER A 153 -3.74 29.32 -16.66
CA SER A 153 -3.78 27.86 -16.53
C SER A 153 -2.58 27.19 -17.19
N VAL A 154 -1.76 27.94 -17.92
CA VAL A 154 -0.55 27.42 -18.55
C VAL A 154 0.47 27.11 -17.48
N VAL A 155 0.75 25.82 -17.28
CA VAL A 155 1.56 25.33 -16.15
C VAL A 155 2.98 25.90 -16.19
N ALA A 156 3.57 26.01 -17.39
CA ALA A 156 4.90 26.59 -17.55
C ALA A 156 4.95 28.08 -17.14
N ASP A 157 3.87 28.85 -17.44
CA ASP A 157 3.79 30.26 -17.05
C ASP A 157 3.64 30.40 -15.54
N ILE A 158 2.84 29.53 -14.89
CA ILE A 158 2.71 29.50 -13.43
C ILE A 158 4.07 29.25 -12.77
N LEU A 159 4.87 28.32 -13.29
CA LEU A 159 6.21 28.08 -12.79
C LEU A 159 7.15 29.28 -13.01
N ALA A 160 7.11 29.87 -14.20
CA ALA A 160 7.98 30.98 -14.60
C ALA A 160 7.81 32.24 -13.73
N GLU A 161 6.68 32.41 -13.03
CA GLU A 161 6.51 33.48 -12.05
C GLU A 161 7.47 33.37 -10.86
N GLN A 162 7.99 32.16 -10.57
CA GLN A 162 8.70 31.87 -9.33
C GLN A 162 10.05 31.14 -9.52
N THR A 163 10.33 30.61 -10.72
CA THR A 163 11.56 29.89 -11.04
C THR A 163 12.03 30.17 -12.46
N SER A 164 13.35 30.10 -12.68
CA SER A 164 13.96 30.17 -14.01
C SER A 164 14.34 28.80 -14.56
N LEU A 165 13.93 27.71 -13.92
CA LEU A 165 14.21 26.37 -14.42
C LEU A 165 13.50 26.12 -15.76
N ALA A 166 14.26 25.64 -16.74
CA ALA A 166 13.69 25.28 -18.04
C ALA A 166 12.71 24.10 -17.88
N VAL A 167 11.57 24.22 -18.54
CA VAL A 167 10.48 23.24 -18.50
C VAL A 167 10.32 22.62 -19.88
N ARG A 168 10.41 21.29 -19.94
CA ARG A 168 10.06 20.53 -21.13
C ARG A 168 8.69 19.90 -20.94
N HIS A 169 7.82 20.12 -21.89
CA HIS A 169 6.47 19.57 -21.89
C HIS A 169 6.42 18.24 -22.67
N VAL A 170 5.84 17.24 -22.04
CA VAL A 170 5.49 15.93 -22.62
C VAL A 170 3.99 15.90 -22.81
N PRO A 171 3.49 16.12 -24.02
CA PRO A 171 2.06 16.24 -24.31
C PRO A 171 1.36 14.89 -24.21
N ILE A 172 0.03 14.92 -24.14
CA ILE A 172 -0.81 13.73 -23.95
C ILE A 172 -0.57 12.63 -25.02
N GLY A 173 -0.24 13.03 -26.26
CA GLY A 173 0.06 12.10 -27.34
C GLY A 173 1.33 11.28 -27.07
N ASP A 174 2.34 11.88 -26.45
CA ASP A 174 3.59 11.20 -26.07
C ASP A 174 3.38 10.36 -24.81
N VAL A 175 2.55 10.83 -23.86
CA VAL A 175 2.20 10.06 -22.63
C VAL A 175 1.49 8.76 -22.97
N THR A 176 0.64 8.75 -23.98
CA THR A 176 -0.07 7.55 -24.45
C THR A 176 0.71 6.73 -25.49
N GLY A 177 1.84 7.24 -25.93
CA GLY A 177 2.67 6.60 -26.97
C GLY A 177 3.63 5.55 -26.41
N PRO A 178 4.08 4.61 -27.26
CA PRO A 178 5.02 3.55 -26.85
C PRO A 178 6.43 4.09 -26.52
N GLY A 179 6.72 5.36 -26.88
CA GLY A 179 8.02 6.02 -26.68
C GLY A 179 8.14 6.85 -25.40
N LEU A 180 7.22 6.74 -24.44
CA LEU A 180 7.16 7.61 -23.27
C LEU A 180 8.48 7.67 -22.47
N ALA A 181 9.14 6.54 -22.23
CA ALA A 181 10.43 6.52 -21.53
C ALA A 181 11.51 7.32 -22.29
N GLY A 182 11.52 7.24 -23.63
CA GLY A 182 12.38 8.06 -24.48
C GLY A 182 12.00 9.55 -24.40
N ALA A 183 10.71 9.85 -24.41
CA ALA A 183 10.21 11.21 -24.25
C ALA A 183 10.57 11.80 -22.88
N LEU A 184 10.54 11.04 -21.79
CA LEU A 184 10.97 11.48 -20.46
C LEU A 184 12.49 11.69 -20.37
N ALA A 185 13.28 10.86 -21.04
CA ALA A 185 14.73 10.93 -20.99
C ALA A 185 15.33 12.02 -21.91
N ALA A 186 14.59 12.46 -22.92
CA ALA A 186 15.09 13.42 -23.90
C ALA A 186 15.37 14.80 -23.25
N GLY A 187 16.30 15.55 -23.87
CA GLY A 187 16.68 16.89 -23.39
C GLY A 187 17.41 16.90 -22.06
N ASP A 188 17.76 18.07 -21.61
CA ASP A 188 18.50 18.34 -20.37
C ASP A 188 17.75 19.29 -19.39
N GLU A 189 16.53 19.68 -19.76
CA GLU A 189 15.72 20.57 -18.95
C GLU A 189 15.47 19.95 -17.57
N PRO A 190 15.66 20.73 -16.50
CA PRO A 190 15.46 20.25 -15.14
C PRO A 190 14.03 19.78 -14.83
N VAL A 191 13.02 20.37 -15.46
CA VAL A 191 11.63 20.06 -15.21
C VAL A 191 11.01 19.38 -16.43
N VAL A 192 10.41 18.21 -16.24
CA VAL A 192 9.64 17.47 -17.23
C VAL A 192 8.18 17.52 -16.81
N LEU A 193 7.40 18.39 -17.47
CA LEU A 193 5.97 18.53 -17.26
C LEU A 193 5.24 17.50 -18.11
N CYS A 194 4.45 16.64 -17.48
CA CYS A 194 3.67 15.61 -18.15
C CYS A 194 2.17 15.92 -18.10
N ASP A 195 1.52 15.85 -19.24
CA ASP A 195 0.06 15.83 -19.30
C ASP A 195 -0.50 14.55 -18.69
N ALA A 196 -1.69 14.64 -18.10
CA ALA A 196 -2.50 13.49 -17.74
C ALA A 196 -3.97 13.88 -17.58
N VAL A 197 -4.87 13.06 -18.15
CA VAL A 197 -6.33 13.20 -18.02
C VAL A 197 -6.95 11.97 -17.33
N THR A 198 -6.17 10.90 -17.14
CA THR A 198 -6.58 9.68 -16.43
C THR A 198 -5.53 9.24 -15.40
N GLU A 199 -5.97 8.47 -14.41
CA GLU A 199 -5.05 7.84 -13.43
C GLU A 199 -4.10 6.83 -14.10
N GLU A 200 -4.52 6.18 -15.19
CA GLU A 200 -3.70 5.25 -15.96
C GLU A 200 -2.50 5.95 -16.60
N GLN A 201 -2.71 7.13 -17.17
CA GLN A 201 -1.62 7.94 -17.75
C GLN A 201 -0.60 8.39 -16.70
N LEU A 202 -1.05 8.71 -15.48
CA LEU A 202 -0.13 8.96 -14.36
C LEU A 202 0.68 7.70 -14.00
N ALA A 203 0.04 6.54 -14.02
CA ALA A 203 0.72 5.27 -13.76
C ALA A 203 1.72 4.92 -14.87
N ASP A 204 1.40 5.19 -16.15
CA ASP A 204 2.31 5.02 -17.28
C ASP A 204 3.52 5.94 -17.16
N THR A 205 3.29 7.21 -16.85
CA THR A 205 4.35 8.20 -16.59
C THR A 205 5.28 7.74 -15.47
N ALA A 206 4.73 7.25 -14.36
CA ALA A 206 5.53 6.74 -13.25
C ALA A 206 6.34 5.49 -13.63
N ARG A 207 5.77 4.55 -14.41
CA ARG A 207 6.49 3.36 -14.90
C ARG A 207 7.62 3.74 -15.85
N ALA A 208 7.37 4.65 -16.78
CA ALA A 208 8.36 5.13 -17.73
C ALA A 208 9.51 5.89 -17.02
N ALA A 209 9.20 6.72 -16.02
CA ALA A 209 10.21 7.41 -15.22
C ALA A 209 11.09 6.42 -14.42
N ALA A 210 10.49 5.35 -13.87
CA ALA A 210 11.24 4.29 -13.20
C ALA A 210 12.11 3.48 -14.20
N GLU A 211 11.68 3.31 -15.44
CA GLU A 211 12.49 2.71 -16.50
C GLU A 211 13.70 3.57 -16.83
N VAL A 212 13.51 4.88 -17.02
CA VAL A 212 14.61 5.85 -17.24
C VAL A 212 15.60 5.78 -16.08
N HIS A 213 15.11 5.79 -14.81
CA HIS A 213 15.99 5.64 -13.65
C HIS A 213 16.84 4.37 -13.69
N ARG A 214 16.24 3.22 -14.02
CA ARG A 214 16.98 1.94 -14.12
C ARG A 214 18.00 1.90 -15.25
N ARG A 215 17.70 2.56 -16.37
CA ARG A 215 18.52 2.55 -17.59
C ARG A 215 19.75 3.45 -17.48
N ASP A 216 19.57 4.68 -17.01
CA ASP A 216 20.61 5.72 -17.04
C ASP A 216 20.91 6.36 -15.68
N GLY A 217 20.24 5.92 -14.61
CA GLY A 217 20.48 6.40 -13.26
C GLY A 217 19.89 7.77 -12.96
N THR A 218 19.04 8.34 -13.82
CA THR A 218 18.35 9.62 -13.54
C THR A 218 17.67 9.61 -12.17
N VAL A 219 17.92 10.61 -11.35
CA VAL A 219 17.27 10.81 -10.06
C VAL A 219 16.06 11.70 -10.25
N TRP A 220 14.88 11.20 -9.92
CA TRP A 220 13.65 11.94 -10.04
C TRP A 220 13.25 12.59 -8.71
N VAL A 221 12.94 13.87 -8.74
CA VAL A 221 12.13 14.55 -7.75
C VAL A 221 10.71 14.53 -8.29
N ALA A 222 9.78 13.85 -7.63
CA ALA A 222 8.39 13.91 -8.04
C ALA A 222 7.77 15.23 -7.60
N ALA A 223 6.99 15.87 -8.47
CA ALA A 223 6.18 17.04 -8.13
C ALA A 223 4.75 16.80 -8.62
N ASP A 224 3.82 16.68 -7.69
CA ASP A 224 2.44 16.33 -8.01
C ASP A 224 1.48 16.57 -6.82
N PRO A 225 0.17 16.58 -7.02
CA PRO A 225 -0.79 16.68 -5.92
C PRO A 225 -1.01 15.39 -5.12
N GLY A 226 -0.17 14.35 -5.32
CA GLY A 226 -0.14 13.12 -4.55
C GLY A 226 -0.19 11.81 -5.34
N PRO A 227 -0.93 11.68 -6.49
CA PRO A 227 -1.04 10.38 -7.17
C PRO A 227 0.27 9.90 -7.81
N CYS A 228 0.93 10.75 -8.60
CA CYS A 228 2.09 10.37 -9.41
C CYS A 228 3.29 9.99 -8.55
N GLY A 229 3.59 10.73 -7.48
CA GLY A 229 4.70 10.44 -6.57
C GLY A 229 4.55 9.07 -5.87
N ALA A 230 3.33 8.72 -5.45
CA ALA A 230 3.06 7.40 -4.87
C ALA A 230 3.18 6.28 -5.92
N MET A 231 2.73 6.50 -7.16
CA MET A 231 2.89 5.57 -8.28
C MET A 231 4.36 5.39 -8.66
N LEU A 232 5.15 6.48 -8.67
CA LEU A 232 6.59 6.44 -8.95
C LEU A 232 7.33 5.65 -7.87
N ALA A 233 7.04 5.87 -6.59
CA ALA A 233 7.63 5.09 -5.51
C ALA A 233 7.41 3.58 -5.72
N ARG A 234 6.18 3.19 -6.05
CA ARG A 234 5.83 1.80 -6.37
C ARG A 234 6.60 1.27 -7.59
N ALA A 235 6.68 2.05 -8.67
CA ALA A 235 7.37 1.69 -9.90
C ALA A 235 8.89 1.55 -9.71
N LEU A 236 9.49 2.34 -8.80
CA LEU A 236 10.88 2.23 -8.35
C LEU A 236 11.11 1.02 -7.42
N GLY A 237 10.06 0.29 -7.04
CA GLY A 237 10.16 -0.84 -6.12
C GLY A 237 10.36 -0.43 -4.65
N LEU A 238 10.08 0.82 -4.30
CA LEU A 238 10.14 1.29 -2.93
C LEU A 238 8.96 0.70 -2.15
N ARG A 239 9.29 -0.08 -1.14
CA ARG A 239 8.32 -0.77 -0.25
C ARG A 239 8.64 -0.43 1.19
N GLY A 240 7.68 -0.59 2.09
CA GLY A 240 7.90 -0.46 3.51
C GLY A 240 9.01 -1.40 4.00
N LEU A 241 9.78 -0.95 4.99
CA LEU A 241 10.88 -1.75 5.58
C LEU A 241 10.37 -2.92 6.43
N ALA A 242 9.09 -2.90 6.83
CA ALA A 242 8.49 -4.06 7.47
C ALA A 242 8.42 -5.23 6.47
N PRO A 243 8.79 -6.45 6.87
CA PRO A 243 8.64 -7.60 6.00
C PRO A 243 7.20 -7.67 5.48
N ASP A 244 7.04 -8.07 4.21
CA ASP A 244 5.71 -8.36 3.68
C ASP A 244 5.06 -9.40 4.58
N PRO A 245 3.85 -9.16 5.10
CA PRO A 245 3.16 -10.19 5.87
C PRO A 245 2.87 -11.35 4.93
N GLY A 246 2.90 -12.56 5.46
CA GLY A 246 2.42 -13.73 4.74
C GLY A 246 0.96 -13.54 4.29
N PRO A 247 0.43 -14.42 3.44
CA PRO A 247 -0.98 -14.38 3.05
C PRO A 247 -1.88 -14.65 4.26
N LEU A 248 -3.17 -14.42 4.10
CA LEU A 248 -4.16 -14.96 5.04
C LEU A 248 -4.22 -16.48 4.87
N LEU A 249 -4.44 -17.22 5.97
CA LEU A 249 -4.75 -18.65 5.92
C LEU A 249 -6.20 -18.87 6.35
N ALA A 250 -7.00 -19.52 5.51
CA ALA A 250 -8.32 -19.97 5.86
C ALA A 250 -8.38 -21.51 5.91
N VAL A 251 -8.83 -22.08 7.03
CA VAL A 251 -9.00 -23.53 7.19
C VAL A 251 -10.49 -23.84 7.28
N VAL A 252 -11.02 -24.47 6.24
CA VAL A 252 -12.45 -24.76 6.08
C VAL A 252 -12.65 -26.26 6.06
N GLY A 253 -13.05 -26.81 7.21
CA GLY A 253 -13.31 -28.25 7.36
C GLY A 253 -14.77 -28.64 7.27
N SER A 254 -15.68 -27.69 7.08
CA SER A 254 -17.12 -27.95 6.98
C SER A 254 -17.53 -28.33 5.56
N ALA A 255 -18.33 -29.41 5.44
CA ALA A 255 -18.87 -29.88 4.18
C ALA A 255 -20.35 -29.48 3.97
N THR A 256 -20.86 -28.46 4.70
CA THR A 256 -22.24 -28.00 4.56
C THR A 256 -22.49 -27.31 3.21
N GLU A 257 -23.74 -27.32 2.77
CA GLU A 257 -24.16 -26.63 1.53
C GLU A 257 -23.83 -25.13 1.59
N LEU A 258 -24.09 -24.49 2.74
CA LEU A 258 -23.75 -23.08 2.95
C LEU A 258 -22.23 -22.85 2.81
N THR A 259 -21.40 -23.71 3.41
CA THR A 259 -19.94 -23.60 3.28
C THR A 259 -19.49 -23.75 1.82
N ARG A 260 -20.11 -24.62 1.03
CA ARG A 260 -19.80 -24.76 -0.39
C ARG A 260 -20.12 -23.50 -1.19
N ARG A 261 -21.27 -22.85 -0.93
CA ARG A 261 -21.62 -21.56 -1.56
C ARG A 261 -20.68 -20.45 -1.15
N GLN A 262 -20.30 -20.37 0.12
CA GLN A 262 -19.31 -19.42 0.62
C GLN A 262 -17.94 -19.59 -0.06
N LEU A 263 -17.48 -20.83 -0.25
CA LEU A 263 -16.24 -21.13 -0.96
C LEU A 263 -16.34 -20.79 -2.46
N ALA A 264 -17.49 -21.01 -3.08
CA ALA A 264 -17.73 -20.62 -4.48
C ALA A 264 -17.68 -19.10 -4.65
N ALA A 265 -18.25 -18.34 -3.72
CA ALA A 265 -18.22 -16.88 -3.77
C ALA A 265 -16.81 -16.27 -3.71
N VAL A 266 -15.85 -16.92 -3.04
CA VAL A 266 -14.44 -16.47 -3.00
C VAL A 266 -13.58 -17.12 -4.08
N ALA A 267 -14.07 -18.06 -4.85
CA ALA A 267 -13.31 -18.73 -5.91
C ALA A 267 -13.06 -17.83 -7.13
N GLU A 268 -13.86 -16.79 -7.31
CA GLU A 268 -13.70 -15.79 -8.38
C GLU A 268 -12.65 -14.70 -8.02
N ASP A 269 -12.22 -14.63 -6.77
CA ASP A 269 -11.16 -13.69 -6.32
C ASP A 269 -9.78 -14.25 -6.72
N GLU A 270 -9.15 -13.65 -7.71
CA GLU A 270 -7.82 -14.04 -8.22
C GLU A 270 -6.72 -14.00 -7.13
N THR A 271 -6.96 -13.32 -6.01
CA THR A 271 -6.05 -13.28 -4.86
C THR A 271 -6.24 -14.45 -3.90
N VAL A 272 -7.18 -15.36 -4.18
CA VAL A 272 -7.45 -16.55 -3.37
C VAL A 272 -6.89 -17.80 -4.04
N ARG A 273 -6.06 -18.54 -3.32
CA ARG A 273 -5.52 -19.83 -3.74
C ARG A 273 -6.05 -20.97 -2.89
N PHE A 274 -6.61 -21.97 -3.54
CA PHE A 274 -7.11 -23.15 -2.86
C PHE A 274 -6.04 -24.25 -2.73
N VAL A 275 -6.02 -24.90 -1.56
CA VAL A 275 -5.34 -26.17 -1.30
C VAL A 275 -6.40 -27.18 -0.90
N GLU A 276 -6.60 -28.16 -1.76
CA GLU A 276 -7.62 -29.18 -1.55
C GLU A 276 -7.08 -30.36 -0.75
N VAL A 277 -7.85 -30.80 0.23
CA VAL A 277 -7.53 -31.95 1.09
C VAL A 277 -8.57 -33.05 0.83
N ASP A 278 -8.10 -34.23 0.40
CA ASP A 278 -8.93 -35.43 0.34
C ASP A 278 -9.14 -35.95 1.77
N PRO A 279 -10.38 -35.98 2.28
CA PRO A 279 -10.65 -36.34 3.66
C PRO A 279 -10.35 -37.82 3.96
N VAL A 280 -10.48 -38.73 3.00
CA VAL A 280 -10.17 -40.16 3.16
C VAL A 280 -8.66 -40.36 3.28
N ARG A 281 -7.91 -39.79 2.36
CA ARG A 281 -6.46 -39.88 2.38
C ARG A 281 -5.87 -39.14 3.59
N CYS A 282 -6.39 -37.97 3.93
CA CYS A 282 -6.01 -37.24 5.13
C CYS A 282 -6.24 -38.09 6.40
N ALA A 283 -7.35 -38.84 6.42
CA ALA A 283 -7.67 -39.70 7.54
C ALA A 283 -6.78 -40.96 7.65
N GLY A 284 -6.37 -41.57 6.53
CA GLY A 284 -5.69 -42.86 6.53
C GLY A 284 -4.21 -42.87 6.15
N ASP A 285 -3.73 -41.87 5.40
CA ASP A 285 -2.44 -41.89 4.74
C ASP A 285 -1.46 -40.84 5.32
N PRO A 286 -0.46 -41.22 6.13
CA PRO A 286 0.54 -40.30 6.67
C PRO A 286 1.39 -39.63 5.58
N ALA A 287 1.71 -40.36 4.49
CA ALA A 287 2.54 -39.79 3.40
C ALA A 287 1.78 -38.70 2.63
N TYR A 288 0.47 -38.91 2.41
CA TYR A 288 -0.40 -37.89 1.84
C TYR A 288 -0.46 -36.63 2.72
N ARG A 289 -0.57 -36.77 4.04
CA ARG A 289 -0.58 -35.61 4.96
C ARG A 289 0.73 -34.80 4.87
N ALA A 290 1.87 -35.49 4.90
CA ALA A 290 3.18 -34.84 4.78
C ALA A 290 3.35 -34.12 3.43
N ASP A 291 2.88 -34.72 2.33
CA ASP A 291 2.91 -34.07 1.02
C ASP A 291 1.97 -32.86 0.91
N THR A 292 0.77 -32.98 1.50
CA THR A 292 -0.19 -31.89 1.57
C THR A 292 0.32 -30.73 2.43
N ALA A 293 0.99 -31.02 3.57
CA ALA A 293 1.63 -30.01 4.40
C ALA A 293 2.69 -29.22 3.63
N ARG A 294 3.57 -29.92 2.87
CA ARG A 294 4.56 -29.27 1.99
C ARG A 294 3.91 -28.43 0.87
N THR A 295 2.79 -28.91 0.33
CA THR A 295 2.03 -28.18 -0.68
C THR A 295 1.43 -26.89 -0.11
N LEU A 296 0.89 -26.96 1.11
CA LEU A 296 0.37 -25.80 1.83
C LEU A 296 1.49 -24.82 2.19
N ALA A 297 2.61 -25.29 2.70
CA ALA A 297 3.77 -24.44 3.02
C ALA A 297 4.28 -23.68 1.79
N ARG A 298 4.39 -24.38 0.64
CA ARG A 298 4.75 -23.73 -0.64
C ARG A 298 3.71 -22.72 -1.09
N ALA A 299 2.42 -23.00 -0.90
CA ALA A 299 1.36 -22.05 -1.22
C ALA A 299 1.44 -20.79 -0.33
N LEU A 300 1.70 -20.95 0.97
CA LEU A 300 1.90 -19.84 1.89
C LEU A 300 3.15 -19.03 1.55
N ALA A 301 4.27 -19.67 1.27
CA ALA A 301 5.53 -19.00 0.90
C ALA A 301 5.45 -18.27 -0.45
N GLY A 302 4.71 -18.84 -1.41
CA GLY A 302 4.56 -18.29 -2.76
C GLY A 302 3.46 -17.25 -2.91
N HIS A 303 2.61 -17.09 -1.89
CA HIS A 303 1.51 -16.13 -1.91
C HIS A 303 1.78 -14.98 -0.95
N ARG A 304 1.33 -13.78 -1.28
CA ARG A 304 1.61 -12.58 -0.49
C ARG A 304 0.33 -11.89 -0.07
N PHE A 305 0.39 -11.14 1.02
CA PHE A 305 -0.69 -10.22 1.41
C PHE A 305 -0.95 -9.21 0.26
N PRO A 306 -2.23 -8.89 -0.06
CA PRO A 306 -3.47 -9.24 0.63
C PRO A 306 -4.10 -10.59 0.20
N GLY A 307 -3.36 -11.47 -0.45
CA GLY A 307 -3.84 -12.77 -0.89
C GLY A 307 -4.19 -13.70 0.27
N ALA A 308 -5.01 -14.72 -0.03
CA ALA A 308 -5.42 -15.73 0.92
C ALA A 308 -5.18 -17.15 0.38
N VAL A 309 -4.67 -18.03 1.24
CA VAL A 309 -4.61 -19.46 0.98
C VAL A 309 -5.75 -20.13 1.74
N VAL A 310 -6.63 -20.83 1.01
CA VAL A 310 -7.81 -21.49 1.56
C VAL A 310 -7.61 -23.00 1.50
N VAL A 311 -7.45 -23.63 2.66
CA VAL A 311 -7.47 -25.08 2.81
C VAL A 311 -8.90 -25.54 2.93
N ARG A 312 -9.34 -26.42 2.04
CA ARG A 312 -10.68 -26.99 2.06
C ARG A 312 -10.67 -28.50 1.91
N THR A 313 -11.56 -29.18 2.59
CA THR A 313 -11.79 -30.59 2.33
C THR A 313 -12.60 -30.75 1.03
N ARG A 314 -12.12 -31.63 0.15
CA ARG A 314 -12.83 -31.95 -1.10
C ARG A 314 -14.12 -32.67 -0.74
N ALA A 315 -15.26 -32.07 -1.05
CA ALA A 315 -16.56 -32.72 -1.02
C ALA A 315 -17.19 -32.62 -2.42
N SER A 316 -17.25 -33.72 -3.15
CA SER A 316 -18.00 -33.78 -4.39
C SER A 316 -19.49 -33.72 -4.06
N ALA A 317 -20.25 -33.00 -4.88
CA ALA A 317 -21.73 -32.98 -4.77
C ALA A 317 -22.24 -34.39 -5.04
N GLY A 318 -22.80 -35.04 -4.02
CA GLY A 318 -23.37 -36.36 -4.11
C GLY A 318 -22.57 -37.51 -3.45
N ASP A 319 -21.29 -37.35 -3.17
CA ASP A 319 -20.51 -38.37 -2.47
C ASP A 319 -20.58 -38.18 -0.95
N VAL A 320 -21.43 -38.98 -0.32
CA VAL A 320 -21.27 -39.27 1.10
C VAL A 320 -20.00 -40.11 1.22
N VAL A 321 -18.84 -39.44 1.38
CA VAL A 321 -17.56 -40.11 1.60
C VAL A 321 -17.67 -40.93 2.89
N ARG A 322 -17.78 -42.24 2.76
CA ARG A 322 -17.88 -43.17 3.90
C ARG A 322 -16.46 -43.30 4.49
N ILE A 323 -16.15 -42.50 5.48
CA ILE A 323 -14.95 -42.63 6.30
C ILE A 323 -15.37 -43.49 7.52
N PRO A 324 -14.58 -44.51 7.92
CA PRO A 324 -14.80 -45.25 9.15
C PRO A 324 -14.91 -44.32 10.38
N ALA A 325 -15.73 -44.70 11.36
CA ALA A 325 -16.12 -43.80 12.45
C ALA A 325 -14.92 -43.31 13.29
N ASP A 326 -13.93 -44.19 13.51
CA ASP A 326 -12.67 -43.87 14.19
C ASP A 326 -11.82 -42.84 13.39
N GLN A 327 -11.70 -43.06 12.11
CA GLN A 327 -10.99 -42.12 11.20
C GLN A 327 -11.70 -40.80 11.06
N ARG A 328 -13.03 -40.78 11.07
CA ARG A 328 -13.84 -39.56 11.04
C ARG A 328 -13.61 -38.69 12.26
N ARG A 329 -13.51 -39.31 13.46
CA ARG A 329 -13.21 -38.58 14.71
C ARG A 329 -11.81 -38.01 14.71
N ALA A 330 -10.85 -38.66 14.07
CA ALA A 330 -9.45 -38.22 14.03
C ALA A 330 -9.19 -37.17 12.93
N LEU A 331 -10.10 -36.98 11.97
CA LEU A 331 -9.89 -36.11 10.81
C LEU A 331 -9.60 -34.64 11.16
N PRO A 332 -10.31 -33.97 12.10
CA PRO A 332 -9.99 -32.61 12.49
C PRO A 332 -8.56 -32.46 13.01
N GLY A 333 -8.11 -33.39 13.90
CA GLY A 333 -6.76 -33.38 14.44
C GLY A 333 -5.67 -33.63 13.38
N ARG A 334 -5.96 -34.52 12.39
CA ARG A 334 -5.03 -34.80 11.28
C ARG A 334 -4.90 -33.63 10.32
N LEU A 335 -6.03 -32.97 10.01
CA LEU A 335 -6.05 -31.73 9.24
C LEU A 335 -5.28 -30.61 9.98
N ALA A 336 -5.50 -30.49 11.26
CA ALA A 336 -4.82 -29.51 12.10
C ALA A 336 -3.30 -29.75 12.17
N GLY A 337 -2.86 -31.01 12.23
CA GLY A 337 -1.43 -31.37 12.22
C GLY A 337 -0.73 -30.92 10.94
N LEU A 338 -1.30 -31.20 9.76
CA LEU A 338 -0.70 -30.76 8.50
C LEU A 338 -0.71 -29.22 8.34
N VAL A 339 -1.72 -28.54 8.90
CA VAL A 339 -1.74 -27.08 8.95
C VAL A 339 -0.63 -26.54 9.85
N ALA A 340 -0.43 -27.13 11.03
CA ALA A 340 0.62 -26.72 11.95
C ALA A 340 2.02 -26.94 11.37
N GLU A 341 2.28 -28.05 10.68
CA GLU A 341 3.52 -28.30 9.96
C GLU A 341 3.78 -27.22 8.89
N ALA A 342 2.78 -26.88 8.07
CA ALA A 342 2.92 -25.86 7.04
C ALA A 342 3.14 -24.46 7.62
N VAL A 343 2.45 -24.10 8.70
CA VAL A 343 2.58 -22.82 9.39
C VAL A 343 3.96 -22.67 10.03
N ALA A 344 4.55 -23.76 10.52
CA ALA A 344 5.91 -23.73 11.07
C ALA A 344 6.97 -23.38 10.01
N GLU A 345 6.76 -23.79 8.75
CA GLU A 345 7.64 -23.44 7.62
C GLU A 345 7.37 -22.05 7.06
N SER A 346 6.09 -21.64 7.00
CA SER A 346 5.68 -20.36 6.42
C SER A 346 4.47 -19.80 7.15
N ALA A 347 4.70 -18.78 7.98
CA ALA A 347 3.66 -18.18 8.82
C ALA A 347 2.71 -17.30 8.00
N PRO A 348 1.37 -17.48 8.13
CA PRO A 348 0.38 -16.55 7.60
C PRO A 348 0.30 -15.28 8.46
N SER A 349 -0.24 -14.21 7.88
CA SER A 349 -0.46 -12.94 8.60
C SER A 349 -1.73 -12.93 9.45
N ALA A 350 -2.70 -13.78 9.14
CA ALA A 350 -3.94 -13.93 9.88
C ALA A 350 -4.55 -15.31 9.61
N LEU A 351 -5.44 -15.75 10.50
CA LEU A 351 -6.09 -17.05 10.44
C LEU A 351 -7.63 -16.90 10.35
N PHE A 352 -8.25 -17.68 9.49
CA PHE A 352 -9.68 -17.93 9.50
C PHE A 352 -9.94 -19.42 9.68
N THR A 353 -10.90 -19.79 10.53
CA THR A 353 -11.31 -21.19 10.70
C THR A 353 -12.83 -21.34 10.61
N SER A 354 -13.28 -22.41 9.98
CA SER A 354 -14.70 -22.74 9.87
C SER A 354 -15.00 -24.18 10.28
N GLY A 355 -15.93 -24.32 11.24
CA GLY A 355 -16.32 -25.56 11.87
C GLY A 355 -15.68 -25.70 13.27
N GLY A 356 -16.51 -25.93 14.32
CA GLY A 356 -16.06 -25.96 15.72
C GLY A 356 -14.95 -26.96 15.99
N ASP A 357 -15.10 -28.22 15.54
CA ASP A 357 -14.12 -29.28 15.75
C ASP A 357 -12.78 -28.97 15.06
N VAL A 358 -12.84 -28.41 13.83
CA VAL A 358 -11.62 -28.01 13.08
C VAL A 358 -10.96 -26.82 13.74
N THR A 359 -11.73 -25.82 14.18
CA THR A 359 -11.20 -24.66 14.91
C THR A 359 -10.47 -25.09 16.15
N SER A 360 -11.12 -25.91 17.00
CA SER A 360 -10.50 -26.42 18.23
C SER A 360 -9.21 -27.20 17.97
N ALA A 361 -9.23 -28.10 16.97
CA ALA A 361 -8.07 -28.89 16.61
C ALA A 361 -6.91 -28.03 16.06
N VAL A 362 -7.20 -27.04 15.20
CA VAL A 362 -6.18 -26.15 14.64
C VAL A 362 -5.54 -25.28 15.72
N LEU A 363 -6.34 -24.68 16.60
CA LEU A 363 -5.82 -23.88 17.70
C LEU A 363 -4.93 -24.71 18.64
N ALA A 364 -5.36 -25.94 18.96
CA ALA A 364 -4.56 -26.86 19.79
C ALA A 364 -3.24 -27.25 19.09
N ALA A 365 -3.27 -27.63 17.82
CA ALA A 365 -2.09 -28.02 17.05
C ALA A 365 -1.07 -26.86 16.87
N LEU A 366 -1.55 -25.63 16.79
CA LEU A 366 -0.72 -24.42 16.74
C LEU A 366 -0.20 -24.00 18.13
N GLY A 367 -0.62 -24.65 19.21
CA GLY A 367 -0.20 -24.31 20.58
C GLY A 367 -0.82 -22.99 21.08
N VAL A 368 -2.00 -22.62 20.59
CA VAL A 368 -2.71 -21.44 21.06
C VAL A 368 -3.21 -21.66 22.48
N ARG A 369 -2.88 -20.77 23.41
CA ARG A 369 -3.28 -20.84 24.83
C ARG A 369 -4.58 -20.12 25.10
N ALA A 370 -4.79 -18.99 24.43
CA ALA A 370 -6.00 -18.19 24.56
C ALA A 370 -6.36 -17.49 23.25
N LEU A 371 -7.63 -17.15 23.13
CA LEU A 371 -8.16 -16.25 22.13
C LEU A 371 -8.56 -14.96 22.82
N ASP A 372 -7.87 -13.86 22.51
CA ASP A 372 -8.27 -12.52 22.92
C ASP A 372 -9.44 -12.07 22.04
N VAL A 373 -10.65 -12.16 22.59
CA VAL A 373 -11.90 -11.96 21.84
C VAL A 373 -12.18 -10.47 21.68
N GLY A 374 -12.23 -10.00 20.44
CA GLY A 374 -12.51 -8.62 20.08
C GLY A 374 -14.00 -8.32 19.86
N GLY A 375 -14.78 -9.31 19.41
CA GLY A 375 -16.20 -9.17 19.14
C GLY A 375 -16.74 -10.13 18.06
N GLU A 376 -17.91 -9.84 17.51
CA GLU A 376 -18.53 -10.59 16.43
C GLU A 376 -18.62 -9.74 15.16
N LEU A 377 -18.33 -10.34 14.02
CA LEU A 377 -18.50 -9.72 12.71
C LEU A 377 -19.93 -9.92 12.18
N VAL A 378 -20.41 -11.13 12.30
CA VAL A 378 -21.82 -11.53 12.19
C VAL A 378 -22.11 -12.48 13.33
N PRO A 379 -23.37 -12.72 13.74
CA PRO A 379 -23.67 -13.65 14.83
C PRO A 379 -22.94 -14.99 14.68
N LEU A 380 -22.19 -15.41 15.70
CA LEU A 380 -21.38 -16.65 15.74
C LEU A 380 -20.17 -16.67 14.77
N ALA A 381 -19.78 -15.54 14.21
CA ALA A 381 -18.47 -15.35 13.56
C ALA A 381 -17.64 -14.37 14.41
N VAL A 382 -16.80 -14.91 15.26
CA VAL A 382 -16.06 -14.17 16.28
C VAL A 382 -14.67 -13.81 15.76
N TYR A 383 -14.29 -12.54 15.94
CA TYR A 383 -12.92 -12.08 15.66
C TYR A 383 -12.15 -11.82 16.95
N GLY A 384 -10.84 -11.97 16.86
CA GLY A 384 -9.94 -11.76 17.99
C GLY A 384 -8.47 -11.89 17.59
N ARG A 385 -7.62 -12.13 18.60
CA ARG A 385 -6.18 -12.36 18.41
C ARG A 385 -5.72 -13.62 19.12
N LEU A 386 -4.73 -14.27 18.50
CA LEU A 386 -4.13 -15.48 19.05
C LEU A 386 -3.14 -15.15 20.17
N ASP A 387 -3.17 -15.88 21.27
CA ASP A 387 -2.15 -15.82 22.34
C ASP A 387 -1.44 -17.15 22.49
N GLY A 388 -0.11 -17.10 22.68
CA GLY A 388 0.72 -18.24 23.06
C GLY A 388 1.08 -19.23 21.96
N SER A 389 1.04 -18.85 20.69
CA SER A 389 1.43 -19.68 19.54
C SER A 389 2.56 -19.04 18.73
N PRO A 390 3.15 -19.73 17.72
CA PRO A 390 4.02 -19.10 16.73
C PRO A 390 3.34 -17.92 16.00
N LEU A 391 2.00 -17.87 16.01
CA LEU A 391 1.19 -16.78 15.48
C LEU A 391 0.68 -15.82 16.57
N HIS A 392 1.41 -15.68 17.67
CA HIS A 392 1.03 -14.76 18.76
C HIS A 392 0.75 -13.34 18.25
N GLY A 393 -0.39 -12.78 18.65
CA GLY A 393 -0.87 -11.47 18.22
C GLY A 393 -1.53 -11.44 16.83
N ALA A 394 -1.45 -12.51 16.03
CA ALA A 394 -2.08 -12.54 14.72
C ALA A 394 -3.61 -12.49 14.83
N PRO A 395 -4.29 -11.71 13.95
CA PRO A 395 -5.75 -11.69 13.89
C PRO A 395 -6.32 -13.05 13.51
N ILE A 396 -7.46 -13.40 14.13
CA ILE A 396 -8.22 -14.58 13.78
C ILE A 396 -9.71 -14.27 13.68
N ILE A 397 -10.40 -14.96 12.77
CA ILE A 397 -11.86 -15.09 12.78
C ILE A 397 -12.23 -16.58 12.84
N THR A 398 -13.08 -16.94 13.77
CA THR A 398 -13.63 -18.28 13.91
C THR A 398 -15.12 -18.26 13.58
N LYS A 399 -15.61 -19.28 12.86
CA LYS A 399 -17.00 -19.34 12.42
C LYS A 399 -17.54 -20.78 12.50
N GLY A 400 -18.82 -20.93 12.87
CA GLY A 400 -19.53 -22.19 12.74
C GLY A 400 -19.79 -22.57 11.26
N GLY A 401 -19.92 -23.86 10.96
CA GLY A 401 -20.14 -24.34 9.58
C GLY A 401 -21.47 -23.92 8.96
N LEU A 402 -22.48 -23.57 9.77
CA LEU A 402 -23.83 -23.17 9.33
C LEU A 402 -24.12 -21.68 9.62
N VAL A 403 -23.08 -20.85 9.73
CA VAL A 403 -23.20 -19.44 10.14
C VAL A 403 -23.11 -18.52 8.92
N GLY A 404 -23.97 -17.50 8.92
CA GLY A 404 -24.00 -16.43 7.94
C GLY A 404 -24.71 -16.80 6.62
N ASP A 405 -24.40 -16.04 5.58
CA ASP A 405 -24.87 -16.16 4.21
C ASP A 405 -23.73 -16.53 3.24
N ASP A 406 -24.02 -16.53 1.94
CA ASP A 406 -23.05 -16.91 0.90
C ASP A 406 -21.84 -15.94 0.84
N GLY A 407 -22.01 -14.68 1.21
CA GLY A 407 -20.94 -13.66 1.23
C GLY A 407 -20.09 -13.65 2.51
N THR A 408 -20.47 -14.41 3.53
CA THR A 408 -19.86 -14.30 4.85
C THR A 408 -18.36 -14.62 4.88
N LEU A 409 -17.88 -15.60 4.12
CA LEU A 409 -16.45 -15.92 4.03
C LEU A 409 -15.67 -14.75 3.41
N ALA A 410 -16.16 -14.18 2.33
CA ALA A 410 -15.54 -13.02 1.69
C ALA A 410 -15.47 -11.82 2.66
N HIS A 411 -16.53 -11.56 3.41
CA HIS A 411 -16.56 -10.52 4.44
C HIS A 411 -15.56 -10.79 5.57
N CYS A 412 -15.42 -12.03 6.04
CA CYS A 412 -14.41 -12.40 7.03
C CYS A 412 -12.97 -12.17 6.52
N LEU A 413 -12.68 -12.56 5.27
CA LEU A 413 -11.37 -12.34 4.66
C LEU A 413 -11.08 -10.85 4.48
N ALA A 414 -12.08 -10.05 4.05
CA ALA A 414 -11.93 -8.60 3.93
C ALA A 414 -11.61 -7.97 5.30
N ARG A 415 -12.33 -8.36 6.36
CA ARG A 415 -12.06 -7.87 7.72
C ARG A 415 -10.67 -8.24 8.22
N LEU A 416 -10.19 -9.45 7.96
CA LEU A 416 -8.83 -9.84 8.30
C LEU A 416 -7.79 -9.03 7.52
N ARG A 417 -8.03 -8.76 6.23
CA ARG A 417 -7.17 -7.89 5.41
C ARG A 417 -7.06 -6.49 6.02
N GLU A 418 -8.19 -5.89 6.39
CA GLU A 418 -8.22 -4.59 7.06
C GLU A 418 -7.43 -4.62 8.37
N THR A 419 -7.66 -5.62 9.22
CA THR A 419 -6.99 -5.74 10.52
C THR A 419 -5.47 -5.89 10.37
N VAL A 420 -4.99 -6.75 9.45
CA VAL A 420 -3.55 -6.90 9.16
C VAL A 420 -2.96 -5.60 8.62
N HIS A 421 -3.71 -4.91 7.76
CA HIS A 421 -3.29 -3.60 7.24
C HIS A 421 -3.16 -2.55 8.35
N ASP A 422 -4.13 -2.48 9.25
CA ASP A 422 -4.14 -1.55 10.37
C ASP A 422 -3.05 -1.89 11.40
N ASP A 423 -2.80 -3.16 11.67
CA ASP A 423 -1.70 -3.61 12.54
C ASP A 423 -0.33 -3.16 12.02
N ARG A 424 -0.10 -3.25 10.72
CA ARG A 424 1.14 -2.74 10.10
C ARG A 424 1.33 -1.25 10.33
N ARG A 425 0.24 -0.51 10.44
CA ARG A 425 0.25 0.93 10.75
C ARG A 425 0.45 1.20 12.24
N ALA A 426 -0.11 0.34 13.10
CA ALA A 426 -0.11 0.53 14.56
C ALA A 426 1.20 0.08 15.24
N VAL A 427 1.94 -0.88 14.68
CA VAL A 427 3.22 -1.39 15.26
C VAL A 427 4.27 -0.29 15.44
N THR A 428 4.11 0.84 14.77
CA THR A 428 5.01 1.99 14.86
C THR A 428 4.65 3.03 15.90
N ALA A 429 3.47 2.97 16.51
CA ALA A 429 3.08 3.90 17.57
C ALA A 429 3.74 3.62 18.94
N ARG A 430 4.51 2.54 19.08
CA ARG A 430 5.26 2.22 20.30
C ARG A 430 6.75 2.53 20.12
N VAL A 431 7.09 3.81 20.03
CA VAL A 431 8.43 4.26 20.41
C VAL A 431 8.49 4.19 21.95
N PRO A 432 9.43 3.46 22.55
CA PRO A 432 9.61 3.51 24.00
C PRO A 432 9.97 4.96 24.34
N HIS A 433 9.16 5.61 25.15
CA HIS A 433 9.59 6.79 25.87
C HIS A 433 10.85 6.36 26.65
N GLN A 434 12.02 6.75 26.17
CA GLN A 434 13.20 6.81 27.02
C GLN A 434 12.89 7.85 28.08
N GLY A 435 12.66 7.37 29.30
CA GLY A 435 12.47 8.23 30.45
C GLY A 435 13.58 9.27 30.49
N ARG A 436 13.22 10.52 30.60
CA ARG A 436 14.12 11.50 31.18
C ARG A 436 14.40 11.00 32.59
N GLU A 437 15.61 10.53 32.82
CA GLU A 437 16.18 10.53 34.15
C GLU A 437 16.33 12.01 34.52
N ASP A 438 15.47 12.46 35.46
CA ASP A 438 15.68 13.70 36.17
C ASP A 438 16.93 13.55 37.07
N ASP A 439 17.95 14.32 36.83
CA ASP A 439 18.95 14.78 37.80
C ASP A 439 18.95 16.32 37.85
#